data_ab5810575ff0dff2e1b90d09408eed87
#
_entry.id   ab5810575ff0dff2e1b90d09408eed87
#
_cell.length_a   1.000
_cell.length_b   1.000
_cell.length_c   1.000
_cell.angle_alpha   90.00
_cell.angle_beta   90.00
_cell.angle_gamma   90.00
#
_symmetry.space_group_name_H-M   'P 1'
#
loop_
_entity.id
_entity.type
_entity.pdbx_description
1 polymer ?
#
loop_
_entity_poly.entity_id
_entity_poly.type
_entity_poly.pdbx_seq_one_letter_code
_entity_poly.pdbx_strand_id
1 'polypeptide(L)'
;MVYPNASYWSVWQVWWFADALGVLVVAPAILTWAGVTRQSFQASSPQRIVEVSGLFLAMLVVAQLVFGAAAAPARSVFDFPYLVCVFLLWAALRFDPHIVATASLALTLLLIWNADYGRGPFMIAGTSMHERILALQAFLAVTLLSSLILSAVVTARRRAERLLAEYNQTLEQQVAERTRELSQTIDHHWRLSSRNPR
;
A
#
# COMPACT_ATOMS: atom_id res chain seq x y z
N MET A 1 -6.13 26.26 24.76
CA MET A 1 -7.56 26.64 24.78
C MET A 1 -8.32 25.57 25.54
N VAL A 2 -8.83 25.88 26.73
CA VAL A 2 -9.64 24.96 27.55
C VAL A 2 -11.07 25.12 27.07
N TYR A 3 -11.68 24.07 26.53
CA TYR A 3 -13.11 24.10 26.17
C TYR A 3 -13.95 23.87 27.43
N PRO A 4 -14.63 24.85 27.97
CA PRO A 4 -15.25 24.75 29.29
C PRO A 4 -16.46 23.82 29.37
N ASN A 5 -16.92 23.26 28.24
CA ASN A 5 -18.10 22.38 28.18
C ASN A 5 -17.85 21.06 27.41
N ALA A 6 -16.60 20.72 27.09
CA ALA A 6 -16.33 19.45 26.44
C ALA A 6 -16.33 18.30 27.46
N SER A 7 -17.16 17.30 27.26
CA SER A 7 -17.12 16.07 28.07
C SER A 7 -15.71 15.45 28.02
N TYR A 8 -15.19 15.00 29.16
CA TYR A 8 -13.91 14.28 29.24
C TYR A 8 -13.81 13.18 28.16
N TRP A 9 -14.87 12.41 27.96
CA TRP A 9 -14.93 11.33 26.98
C TRP A 9 -14.78 11.79 25.53
N SER A 10 -15.33 12.96 25.18
CA SER A 10 -15.21 13.46 23.80
C SER A 10 -13.78 13.91 23.48
N VAL A 11 -13.10 14.53 24.43
CA VAL A 11 -11.70 14.91 24.27
C VAL A 11 -10.82 13.65 24.21
N TRP A 12 -11.04 12.70 25.11
CA TRP A 12 -10.29 11.45 25.17
C TRP A 12 -10.39 10.65 23.87
N GLN A 13 -11.58 10.51 23.29
CA GLN A 13 -11.77 9.81 22.01
C GLN A 13 -10.96 10.44 20.88
N VAL A 14 -11.01 11.75 20.71
CA VAL A 14 -10.25 12.45 19.64
C VAL A 14 -8.75 12.20 19.78
N TRP A 15 -8.23 12.30 21.01
CA TRP A 15 -6.82 12.06 21.28
C TRP A 15 -6.41 10.61 20.98
N TRP A 16 -7.18 9.65 21.47
CA TRP A 16 -6.89 8.23 21.25
C TRP A 16 -6.90 7.86 19.78
N PHE A 17 -7.90 8.31 19.02
CA PHE A 17 -7.96 8.09 17.57
C PHE A 17 -6.82 8.80 16.83
N ALA A 18 -6.43 10.00 17.25
CA ALA A 18 -5.30 10.72 16.66
C ALA A 18 -4.00 9.95 16.84
N ASP A 19 -3.72 9.44 18.04
CA ASP A 19 -2.53 8.63 18.34
C ASP A 19 -2.52 7.32 17.55
N ALA A 20 -3.66 6.61 17.54
CA ALA A 20 -3.79 5.37 16.78
C ALA A 20 -3.56 5.59 15.27
N LEU A 21 -4.11 6.67 14.70
CA LEU A 21 -3.87 7.04 13.30
C LEU A 21 -2.43 7.44 13.05
N GLY A 22 -1.81 8.18 13.96
CA GLY A 22 -0.39 8.54 13.88
C GLY A 22 0.49 7.30 13.78
N VAL A 23 0.27 6.31 14.64
CA VAL A 23 0.98 5.02 14.58
C VAL A 23 0.66 4.28 13.27
N LEU A 24 -0.61 4.24 12.84
CA LEU A 24 -1.04 3.55 11.61
C LEU A 24 -0.38 4.13 10.35
N VAL A 25 -0.09 5.42 10.31
CA VAL A 25 0.54 6.11 9.18
C VAL A 25 2.07 6.02 9.24
N VAL A 26 2.64 6.34 10.42
CA VAL A 26 4.09 6.52 10.56
C VAL A 26 4.82 5.18 10.68
N ALA A 27 4.27 4.21 11.41
CA ALA A 27 4.93 2.93 11.61
C ALA A 27 5.13 2.15 10.29
N PRO A 28 4.12 1.98 9.40
CA PRO A 28 4.34 1.35 8.11
C PRO A 28 5.34 2.13 7.23
N ALA A 29 5.31 3.46 7.27
CA ALA A 29 6.26 4.26 6.53
C ALA A 29 7.69 3.97 6.97
N ILE A 30 7.99 4.01 8.26
CA ILE A 30 9.34 3.72 8.79
C ILE A 30 9.75 2.26 8.48
N LEU A 31 8.88 1.29 8.76
CA LEU A 31 9.18 -0.13 8.60
C LEU A 31 9.43 -0.51 7.14
N THR A 32 8.63 0.02 6.21
CA THR A 32 8.78 -0.29 4.79
C THR A 32 10.04 0.35 4.20
N TRP A 33 10.38 1.56 4.64
CA TRP A 33 11.62 2.24 4.22
C TRP A 33 12.87 1.64 4.84
N ALA A 34 12.82 1.12 6.06
CA ALA A 34 13.94 0.43 6.70
C ALA A 34 14.37 -0.84 5.93
N GLY A 35 13.43 -1.47 5.20
CA GLY A 35 13.70 -2.64 4.36
C GLY A 35 14.20 -2.32 2.94
N VAL A 36 14.21 -1.06 2.54
CA VAL A 36 14.63 -0.67 1.18
C VAL A 36 16.15 -0.54 1.11
N THR A 37 16.79 -1.38 0.29
CA THR A 37 18.23 -1.28 0.02
C THR A 37 18.51 -0.32 -1.13
N ARG A 38 19.70 0.31 -1.14
CA ARG A 38 20.11 1.21 -2.23
C ARG A 38 20.06 0.57 -3.62
N GLN A 39 20.26 -0.74 -3.70
CA GLN A 39 20.16 -1.51 -4.95
C GLN A 39 18.76 -1.50 -5.54
N SER A 40 17.72 -1.47 -4.70
CA SER A 40 16.32 -1.41 -5.16
C SER A 40 16.00 -0.11 -5.91
N PHE A 41 16.66 1.00 -5.55
CA PHE A 41 16.50 2.29 -6.25
C PHE A 41 17.18 2.31 -7.62
N GLN A 42 18.36 1.69 -7.74
CA GLN A 42 19.12 1.67 -9.00
C GLN A 42 18.51 0.76 -10.06
N ALA A 43 17.71 -0.23 -9.63
CA ALA A 43 17.02 -1.14 -10.54
C ALA A 43 15.67 -0.61 -11.07
N SER A 44 15.26 0.60 -10.65
CA SER A 44 13.99 1.19 -11.08
C SER A 44 14.07 1.69 -12.52
N SER A 45 13.26 1.12 -13.40
CA SER A 45 13.16 1.61 -14.79
C SER A 45 12.60 3.05 -14.81
N PRO A 46 13.03 3.91 -15.77
CA PRO A 46 12.52 5.27 -15.87
C PRO A 46 11.00 5.34 -16.04
N GLN A 47 10.40 4.34 -16.68
CA GLN A 47 8.95 4.20 -16.81
C GLN A 47 8.26 4.06 -15.44
N ARG A 48 8.84 3.29 -14.52
CA ARG A 48 8.30 3.11 -13.17
C ARG A 48 8.34 4.41 -12.35
N ILE A 49 9.40 5.20 -12.51
CA ILE A 49 9.52 6.51 -11.86
C ILE A 49 8.42 7.45 -12.37
N VAL A 50 8.17 7.47 -13.68
CA VAL A 50 7.10 8.29 -14.28
C VAL A 50 5.73 7.83 -13.80
N GLU A 51 5.47 6.51 -13.73
CA GLU A 51 4.20 5.97 -13.20
C GLU A 51 3.97 6.39 -11.74
N VAL A 52 4.97 6.25 -10.87
CA VAL A 52 4.89 6.63 -9.46
C VAL A 52 4.67 8.13 -9.31
N SER A 53 5.46 8.94 -10.02
CA SER A 53 5.33 10.41 -9.99
C SER A 53 3.97 10.86 -10.52
N GLY A 54 3.47 10.24 -11.58
CA GLY A 54 2.14 10.48 -12.13
C GLY A 54 1.03 10.14 -11.14
N LEU A 55 1.14 9.00 -10.45
CA LEU A 55 0.21 8.62 -9.38
C LEU A 55 0.17 9.66 -8.25
N PHE A 56 1.36 10.04 -7.74
CA PHE A 56 1.45 11.02 -6.65
C PHE A 56 0.86 12.36 -7.07
N LEU A 57 1.23 12.85 -8.26
CA LEU A 57 0.71 14.12 -8.77
C LEU A 57 -0.81 14.08 -8.93
N ALA A 58 -1.35 13.03 -9.56
CA ALA A 58 -2.79 12.87 -9.76
C ALA A 58 -3.52 12.78 -8.42
N MET A 59 -3.02 11.97 -7.48
CA MET A 59 -3.57 11.82 -6.14
C MET A 59 -3.59 13.16 -5.38
N LEU A 60 -2.47 13.90 -5.38
CA LEU A 60 -2.37 15.19 -4.68
C LEU A 60 -3.26 16.24 -5.32
N VAL A 61 -3.34 16.28 -6.66
CA VAL A 61 -4.24 17.21 -7.37
C VAL A 61 -5.70 16.90 -7.05
N VAL A 62 -6.12 15.64 -7.13
CA VAL A 62 -7.50 15.25 -6.83
C VAL A 62 -7.81 15.48 -5.34
N ALA A 63 -6.88 15.13 -4.43
CA ALA A 63 -7.05 15.40 -3.02
C ALA A 63 -7.17 16.91 -2.73
N GLN A 64 -6.38 17.75 -3.41
CA GLN A 64 -6.48 19.19 -3.26
C GLN A 64 -7.78 19.76 -3.85
N LEU A 65 -8.28 19.22 -4.94
CA LEU A 65 -9.58 19.62 -5.50
C LEU A 65 -10.75 19.24 -4.57
N VAL A 66 -10.70 18.05 -3.98
CA VAL A 66 -11.76 17.54 -3.09
C VAL A 66 -11.70 18.20 -1.71
N PHE A 67 -10.51 18.33 -1.13
CA PHE A 67 -10.34 18.80 0.26
C PHE A 67 -9.90 20.26 0.35
N GLY A 68 -9.42 20.86 -0.72
CA GLY A 68 -8.98 22.26 -0.76
C GLY A 68 -10.13 23.25 -1.02
N ALA A 69 -11.29 22.78 -1.48
CA ALA A 69 -12.44 23.64 -1.68
C ALA A 69 -12.97 24.15 -0.34
N ALA A 70 -13.28 25.46 -0.28
CA ALA A 70 -14.03 26.01 0.85
C ALA A 70 -15.40 25.32 0.91
N ALA A 71 -15.92 25.12 2.13
CA ALA A 71 -17.22 24.51 2.35
C ALA A 71 -18.32 25.33 1.63
N ALA A 72 -18.57 24.99 0.37
CA ALA A 72 -19.57 25.65 -0.46
C ALA A 72 -20.78 24.73 -0.64
N PRO A 73 -22.01 25.26 -0.72
CA PRO A 73 -23.23 24.47 -0.84
C PRO A 73 -23.41 23.81 -2.23
N ALA A 74 -22.47 23.97 -3.13
CA ALA A 74 -22.55 23.43 -4.48
C ALA A 74 -22.09 21.97 -4.52
N ARG A 75 -23.01 21.05 -4.67
CA ARG A 75 -22.77 19.63 -4.98
C ARG A 75 -22.10 19.50 -6.35
N SER A 76 -20.78 19.50 -6.38
CA SER A 76 -20.02 19.09 -7.55
C SER A 76 -19.70 17.60 -7.47
N VAL A 77 -19.42 16.98 -8.63
CA VAL A 77 -19.00 15.58 -8.70
C VAL A 77 -17.69 15.35 -7.89
N PHE A 78 -16.96 16.41 -7.57
CA PHE A 78 -15.72 16.40 -6.79
C PHE A 78 -15.93 16.44 -5.27
N ASP A 79 -17.19 16.52 -4.77
CA ASP A 79 -17.48 16.49 -3.32
C ASP A 79 -17.41 15.06 -2.72
N PHE A 80 -16.95 14.08 -3.51
CA PHE A 80 -16.82 12.70 -3.06
C PHE A 80 -15.42 12.41 -2.51
N PRO A 81 -15.24 12.39 -1.18
CA PRO A 81 -13.94 12.10 -0.55
C PRO A 81 -13.38 10.72 -0.94
N TYR A 82 -14.26 9.80 -1.33
CA TYR A 82 -13.90 8.45 -1.74
C TYR A 82 -13.07 8.36 -3.03
N LEU A 83 -13.06 9.39 -3.86
CA LEU A 83 -12.22 9.41 -5.06
C LEU A 83 -10.73 9.22 -4.73
N VAL A 84 -10.29 9.73 -3.60
CA VAL A 84 -8.90 9.61 -3.17
C VAL A 84 -8.56 8.17 -2.76
N CYS A 85 -9.53 7.41 -2.23
CA CYS A 85 -9.34 6.00 -1.89
C CYS A 85 -8.93 5.17 -3.11
N VAL A 86 -9.48 5.48 -4.29
CA VAL A 86 -9.18 4.75 -5.54
C VAL A 86 -7.68 4.82 -5.87
N PHE A 87 -7.05 5.97 -5.67
CA PHE A 87 -5.61 6.13 -5.91
C PHE A 87 -4.77 5.29 -4.95
N LEU A 88 -5.13 5.24 -3.66
CA LEU A 88 -4.42 4.41 -2.69
C LEU A 88 -4.62 2.92 -2.95
N LEU A 89 -5.83 2.50 -3.31
CA LEU A 89 -6.11 1.11 -3.68
C LEU A 89 -5.34 0.72 -4.95
N TRP A 90 -5.31 1.60 -5.96
CA TRP A 90 -4.52 1.37 -7.16
C TRP A 90 -3.02 1.31 -6.85
N ALA A 91 -2.53 2.21 -5.99
CA ALA A 91 -1.15 2.15 -5.51
C ALA A 91 -0.84 0.80 -4.84
N ALA A 92 -1.75 0.30 -3.98
CA ALA A 92 -1.58 -0.96 -3.26
C ALA A 92 -1.55 -2.19 -4.19
N LEU A 93 -2.28 -2.14 -5.31
CA LEU A 93 -2.29 -3.22 -6.31
C LEU A 93 -1.05 -3.20 -7.22
N ARG A 94 -0.54 -2.01 -7.54
CA ARG A 94 0.46 -1.81 -8.59
C ARG A 94 1.88 -1.70 -8.04
N PHE A 95 2.06 -1.02 -6.92
CA PHE A 95 3.37 -0.63 -6.39
C PHE A 95 3.77 -1.39 -5.12
N ASP A 96 5.00 -1.16 -4.70
CA ASP A 96 5.56 -1.79 -3.50
C ASP A 96 5.06 -1.09 -2.21
N PRO A 97 5.08 -1.78 -1.06
CA PRO A 97 4.55 -1.27 0.20
C PRO A 97 5.12 0.08 0.64
N HIS A 98 6.40 0.38 0.35
CA HIS A 98 7.01 1.66 0.70
C HIS A 98 6.40 2.84 -0.07
N ILE A 99 5.98 2.64 -1.33
CA ILE A 99 5.29 3.65 -2.15
C ILE A 99 3.89 3.91 -1.59
N VAL A 100 3.16 2.84 -1.24
CA VAL A 100 1.83 2.94 -0.62
C VAL A 100 1.89 3.68 0.72
N ALA A 101 2.85 3.34 1.57
CA ALA A 101 3.04 3.99 2.86
C ALA A 101 3.38 5.49 2.70
N THR A 102 4.23 5.83 1.72
CA THR A 102 4.56 7.24 1.41
C THR A 102 3.35 7.99 0.86
N ALA A 103 2.56 7.38 -0.02
CA ALA A 103 1.32 7.96 -0.54
C ALA A 103 0.30 8.21 0.58
N SER A 104 0.15 7.24 1.49
CA SER A 104 -0.70 7.33 2.67
C SER A 104 -0.28 8.48 3.60
N LEU A 105 1.02 8.61 3.85
CA LEU A 105 1.58 9.71 4.66
C LEU A 105 1.34 11.07 3.99
N ALA A 106 1.66 11.20 2.70
CA ALA A 106 1.45 12.44 1.95
C ALA A 106 -0.02 12.87 1.92
N LEU A 107 -0.93 11.91 1.70
CA LEU A 107 -2.36 12.17 1.74
C LEU A 107 -2.80 12.65 3.13
N THR A 108 -2.39 11.95 4.19
CA THR A 108 -2.76 12.31 5.58
C THR A 108 -2.31 13.73 5.92
N LEU A 109 -1.06 14.09 5.58
CA LEU A 109 -0.54 15.45 5.81
C LEU A 109 -1.34 16.50 5.04
N LEU A 110 -1.69 16.23 3.78
CA LEU A 110 -2.49 17.15 2.97
C LEU A 110 -3.90 17.33 3.52
N LEU A 111 -4.54 16.25 3.99
CA LEU A 111 -5.88 16.33 4.58
C LEU A 111 -5.88 17.10 5.90
N ILE A 112 -4.91 16.85 6.77
CA ILE A 112 -4.74 17.59 8.03
C ILE A 112 -4.49 19.06 7.73
N TRP A 113 -3.62 19.38 6.78
CA TRP A 113 -3.35 20.76 6.37
C TRP A 113 -4.62 21.49 5.92
N ASN A 114 -5.43 20.88 5.03
CA ASN A 114 -6.68 21.49 4.58
C ASN A 114 -7.71 21.62 5.72
N ALA A 115 -7.79 20.63 6.61
CA ALA A 115 -8.70 20.65 7.75
C ALA A 115 -8.37 21.78 8.74
N ASP A 116 -7.08 22.08 8.96
CA ASP A 116 -6.63 23.20 9.82
C ASP A 116 -7.09 24.56 9.29
N TYR A 117 -7.15 24.71 7.96
CA TYR A 117 -7.73 25.91 7.32
C TYR A 117 -9.27 25.87 7.22
N GLY A 118 -9.95 24.91 7.86
CA GLY A 118 -11.41 24.77 7.81
C GLY A 118 -11.96 24.40 6.43
N ARG A 119 -11.15 23.75 5.59
CA ARG A 119 -11.51 23.30 4.24
C ARG A 119 -11.85 21.83 4.20
N GLY A 120 -12.60 21.44 3.19
CA GLY A 120 -12.91 20.03 2.90
C GLY A 120 -14.34 19.60 3.24
N PRO A 121 -14.74 18.43 2.75
CA PRO A 121 -16.12 17.95 2.82
C PRO A 121 -16.61 17.62 4.23
N PHE A 122 -15.69 17.48 5.21
CA PHE A 122 -16.04 17.21 6.61
C PHE A 122 -16.28 18.51 7.41
N MET A 123 -16.00 19.69 6.85
CA MET A 123 -16.18 20.98 7.49
C MET A 123 -17.59 21.54 7.28
N ILE A 124 -18.61 20.72 7.57
CA ILE A 124 -20.03 21.05 7.36
C ILE A 124 -20.47 22.10 8.41
N ALA A 125 -21.13 23.17 7.97
CA ALA A 125 -21.71 24.18 8.84
C ALA A 125 -22.76 23.54 9.78
N GLY A 126 -22.73 23.91 11.06
CA GLY A 126 -23.67 23.40 12.07
C GLY A 126 -23.25 22.14 12.82
N THR A 127 -22.16 21.46 12.42
CA THR A 127 -21.60 20.35 13.19
C THR A 127 -20.57 20.84 14.21
N SER A 128 -20.45 20.13 15.33
CA SER A 128 -19.45 20.45 16.35
C SER A 128 -18.01 20.16 15.82
N MET A 129 -17.03 20.88 16.34
CA MET A 129 -15.62 20.65 15.99
C MET A 129 -15.21 19.20 16.24
N HIS A 130 -15.72 18.60 17.31
CA HIS A 130 -15.50 17.20 17.67
C HIS A 130 -16.00 16.24 16.59
N GLU A 131 -17.22 16.39 16.10
CA GLU A 131 -17.79 15.55 15.04
C GLU A 131 -17.02 15.66 13.73
N ARG A 132 -16.56 16.84 13.37
CA ARG A 132 -15.74 17.07 12.16
C ARG A 132 -14.41 16.34 12.23
N ILE A 133 -13.72 16.43 13.37
CA ILE A 133 -12.44 15.74 13.57
C ILE A 133 -12.65 14.24 13.56
N LEU A 134 -13.65 13.71 14.25
CA LEU A 134 -13.96 12.27 14.25
C LEU A 134 -14.32 11.76 12.86
N ALA A 135 -15.09 12.50 12.07
CA ALA A 135 -15.44 12.11 10.71
C ALA A 135 -14.20 12.03 9.81
N LEU A 136 -13.29 13.01 9.91
CA LEU A 136 -12.02 13.00 9.19
C LEU A 136 -11.13 11.81 9.63
N GLN A 137 -11.02 11.58 10.93
CA GLN A 137 -10.23 10.46 11.48
C GLN A 137 -10.81 9.11 11.05
N ALA A 138 -12.12 8.92 11.09
CA ALA A 138 -12.80 7.71 10.63
C ALA A 138 -12.56 7.47 9.15
N PHE A 139 -12.67 8.50 8.31
CA PHE A 139 -12.38 8.42 6.88
C PHE A 139 -10.93 8.01 6.63
N LEU A 140 -9.96 8.64 7.30
CA LEU A 140 -8.55 8.30 7.21
C LEU A 140 -8.31 6.86 7.67
N ALA A 141 -8.85 6.45 8.82
CA ALA A 141 -8.69 5.10 9.34
C ALA A 141 -9.13 4.04 8.34
N VAL A 142 -10.34 4.16 7.79
CA VAL A 142 -10.89 3.20 6.82
C VAL A 142 -10.04 3.18 5.55
N THR A 143 -9.69 4.35 5.02
CA THR A 143 -8.90 4.46 3.78
C THR A 143 -7.50 3.86 3.94
N LEU A 144 -6.82 4.19 5.03
CA LEU A 144 -5.47 3.72 5.31
C LEU A 144 -5.44 2.22 5.63
N LEU A 145 -6.33 1.73 6.48
CA LEU A 145 -6.42 0.30 6.79
C LEU A 145 -6.69 -0.52 5.53
N SER A 146 -7.66 -0.10 4.71
CA SER A 146 -7.98 -0.81 3.47
C SER A 146 -6.79 -0.87 2.52
N SER A 147 -6.07 0.23 2.33
CA SER A 147 -4.90 0.28 1.44
C SER A 147 -3.72 -0.53 1.97
N LEU A 148 -3.45 -0.48 3.28
CA LEU A 148 -2.37 -1.23 3.92
C LEU A 148 -2.64 -2.74 3.92
N ILE A 149 -3.86 -3.16 4.26
CA ILE A 149 -4.26 -4.57 4.21
C ILE A 149 -4.14 -5.10 2.77
N LEU A 150 -4.66 -4.36 1.79
CA LEU A 150 -4.56 -4.75 0.39
C LEU A 150 -3.11 -4.85 -0.06
N SER A 151 -2.27 -3.88 0.28
CA SER A 151 -0.82 -3.89 -0.02
C SER A 151 -0.12 -5.10 0.61
N ALA A 152 -0.46 -5.45 1.86
CA ALA A 152 0.08 -6.61 2.56
C ALA A 152 -0.33 -7.92 1.87
N VAL A 153 -1.61 -8.07 1.53
CA VAL A 153 -2.14 -9.26 0.85
C VAL A 153 -1.50 -9.45 -0.53
N VAL A 154 -1.43 -8.38 -1.34
CA VAL A 154 -0.81 -8.43 -2.67
C VAL A 154 0.68 -8.78 -2.57
N THR A 155 1.38 -8.21 -1.58
CA THR A 155 2.79 -8.51 -1.36
C THR A 155 3.01 -9.96 -0.92
N ALA A 156 2.18 -10.48 -0.02
CA ALA A 156 2.22 -11.87 0.43
C ALA A 156 1.96 -12.83 -0.75
N ARG A 157 0.96 -12.54 -1.57
CA ARG A 157 0.65 -13.31 -2.77
C ARG A 157 1.81 -13.34 -3.76
N ARG A 158 2.40 -12.18 -4.08
CA ARG A 158 3.56 -12.10 -4.98
C ARG A 158 4.77 -12.89 -4.45
N ARG A 159 4.98 -12.89 -3.12
CA ARG A 159 6.05 -13.71 -2.50
C ARG A 159 5.78 -15.20 -2.64
N ALA A 160 4.55 -15.63 -2.39
CA ALA A 160 4.16 -17.04 -2.55
C ALA A 160 4.31 -17.51 -4.01
N GLU A 161 3.89 -16.70 -4.98
CA GLU A 161 4.04 -17.01 -6.41
C GLU A 161 5.53 -17.14 -6.82
N ARG A 162 6.42 -16.28 -6.30
CA ARG A 162 7.87 -16.38 -6.54
C ARG A 162 8.47 -17.65 -5.95
N LEU A 163 8.12 -17.98 -4.71
CA LEU A 163 8.60 -19.21 -4.06
C LEU A 163 8.14 -20.46 -4.82
N LEU A 164 6.92 -20.51 -5.29
CA LEU A 164 6.41 -21.62 -6.11
C LEU A 164 7.16 -21.73 -7.43
N ALA A 165 7.47 -20.61 -8.09
CA ALA A 165 8.25 -20.61 -9.32
C ALA A 165 9.69 -21.13 -9.10
N GLU A 166 10.35 -20.70 -8.02
CA GLU A 166 11.68 -21.19 -7.63
C GLU A 166 11.66 -22.70 -7.34
N TYR A 167 10.64 -23.19 -6.61
CA TYR A 167 10.47 -24.62 -6.33
C TYR A 167 10.28 -25.43 -7.61
N ASN A 168 9.43 -24.96 -8.52
CA ASN A 168 9.21 -25.64 -9.80
C ASN A 168 10.48 -25.73 -10.63
N GLN A 169 11.27 -24.65 -10.72
CA GLN A 169 12.57 -24.67 -11.41
C GLN A 169 13.54 -25.67 -10.79
N THR A 170 13.60 -25.73 -9.45
CA THR A 170 14.45 -26.68 -8.75
C THR A 170 14.02 -28.13 -9.02
N LEU A 171 12.72 -28.39 -9.00
CA LEU A 171 12.18 -29.73 -9.32
C LEU A 171 12.48 -30.13 -10.76
N GLU A 172 12.30 -29.24 -11.73
CA GLU A 172 12.62 -29.51 -13.13
C GLU A 172 14.10 -29.84 -13.32
N GLN A 173 14.99 -29.11 -12.63
CA GLN A 173 16.43 -29.39 -12.66
C GLN A 173 16.75 -30.78 -12.08
N GLN A 174 16.17 -31.13 -10.92
CA GLN A 174 16.35 -32.42 -10.29
C GLN A 174 15.84 -33.57 -11.18
N VAL A 175 14.65 -33.40 -11.79
CA VAL A 175 14.10 -34.40 -12.70
C VAL A 175 15.01 -34.59 -13.94
N ALA A 176 15.47 -33.47 -14.52
CA ALA A 176 16.37 -33.51 -15.66
C ALA A 176 17.71 -34.22 -15.32
N GLU A 177 18.27 -33.95 -14.15
CA GLU A 177 19.50 -34.60 -13.67
C GLU A 177 19.30 -36.09 -13.44
N ARG A 178 18.24 -36.49 -12.73
CA ARG A 178 17.91 -37.90 -12.50
C ARG A 178 17.65 -38.67 -13.82
N THR A 179 16.98 -38.03 -14.77
CA THR A 179 16.72 -38.62 -16.06
C THR A 179 18.04 -38.87 -16.85
N ARG A 180 18.99 -37.92 -16.77
CA ARG A 180 20.32 -38.09 -17.39
C ARG A 180 21.11 -39.22 -16.72
N GLU A 181 21.13 -39.28 -15.38
CA GLU A 181 21.79 -40.35 -14.65
C GLU A 181 21.23 -41.74 -15.03
N LEU A 182 19.90 -41.87 -15.09
CA LEU A 182 19.24 -43.10 -15.50
C LEU A 182 19.57 -43.47 -16.94
N SER A 183 19.56 -42.55 -17.88
CA SER A 183 19.91 -42.76 -19.27
C SER A 183 21.37 -43.26 -19.40
N GLN A 184 22.30 -42.63 -18.70
CA GLN A 184 23.72 -43.07 -18.69
C GLN A 184 23.89 -44.47 -18.10
N THR A 185 23.16 -44.80 -17.05
CA THR A 185 23.21 -46.13 -16.41
C THR A 185 22.67 -47.20 -17.35
N ILE A 186 21.56 -46.92 -18.04
CA ILE A 186 20.97 -47.82 -19.03
C ILE A 186 21.96 -48.04 -20.20
N ASP A 187 22.55 -46.99 -20.75
CA ASP A 187 23.52 -47.09 -21.85
C ASP A 187 24.76 -47.90 -21.44
N HIS A 188 25.23 -47.71 -20.22
CA HIS A 188 26.34 -48.49 -19.68
C HIS A 188 25.98 -49.98 -19.57
N HIS A 189 24.79 -50.29 -19.09
CA HIS A 189 24.31 -51.67 -18.97
C HIS A 189 24.18 -52.35 -20.34
N TRP A 190 23.65 -51.67 -21.36
CA TRP A 190 23.54 -52.17 -22.72
C TRP A 190 24.90 -52.45 -23.34
N ARG A 191 25.90 -51.61 -23.15
CA ARG A 191 27.26 -51.80 -23.64
C ARG A 191 27.94 -53.01 -23.00
N LEU A 192 27.71 -53.29 -21.74
CA LEU A 192 28.26 -54.46 -21.05
C LEU A 192 27.57 -55.74 -21.51
N SER A 193 26.27 -55.75 -21.69
CA SER A 193 25.51 -56.92 -22.18
C SER A 193 25.86 -57.28 -23.61
N SER A 194 26.12 -56.32 -24.47
CA SER A 194 26.52 -56.58 -25.89
C SER A 194 27.96 -57.09 -26.07
N ARG A 195 28.82 -56.93 -25.05
CA ARG A 195 30.22 -57.40 -25.07
C ARG A 195 30.41 -58.84 -24.60
N ASN A 196 29.38 -59.50 -24.06
CA ASN A 196 29.43 -60.85 -23.59
C ASN A 196 28.32 -61.72 -24.19
N PRO A 197 28.33 -61.99 -25.53
CA PRO A 197 27.45 -62.97 -26.13
C PRO A 197 27.91 -64.37 -25.72
N ARG A 198 27.10 -65.06 -24.92
CA ARG A 198 27.29 -66.52 -24.70
C ARG A 198 26.92 -67.31 -25.94
#